data_829caccc3961048a066f8304d16793be
#
_entry.id   829caccc3961048a066f8304d16793be
#
_cell.length_a   1.000
_cell.length_b   1.000
_cell.length_c   1.000
_cell.angle_alpha   90.00
_cell.angle_beta   90.00
_cell.angle_gamma   90.00
#
_symmetry.space_group_name_H-M   'P 1'
#
loop_
_entity.id
_entity.type
_entity.pdbx_description
1 polymer ?
#
loop_
_entity_poly.entity_id
_entity_poly.type
_entity_poly.pdbx_seq_one_letter_code
_entity_poly.pdbx_strand_id
1 'polypeptide(L)'
;MNPSQGKMRAEVVALILDSKPEEAIRVLSRWYRISEPRLGVGVFEGKTKGVAAVYSPRRKEILAANREFLYDPFVIIHEFYHHLRSVSGKHRGTEKQADRFALEFIAAYRLTVLGTV
;
A
#
# COMPACT_ATOMS: atom_id res chain seq x y z
N MET A 1 4.70 5.18 -19.50
CA MET A 1 4.69 5.50 -18.06
C MET A 1 5.40 6.81 -17.82
N ASN A 2 4.84 7.63 -16.94
CA ASN A 2 5.45 8.87 -16.50
C ASN A 2 6.69 8.55 -15.67
N PRO A 3 7.89 9.10 -16.03
CA PRO A 3 9.10 8.82 -15.24
C PRO A 3 8.97 9.20 -13.77
N SER A 4 8.24 10.28 -13.46
CA SER A 4 8.01 10.68 -12.07
C SER A 4 7.18 9.64 -11.33
N GLN A 5 6.24 9.02 -12.00
CA GLN A 5 5.43 7.97 -11.40
C GLN A 5 6.28 6.74 -11.09
N GLY A 6 7.19 6.37 -12.00
CA GLY A 6 8.09 5.26 -11.74
C GLY A 6 9.01 5.52 -10.56
N LYS A 7 9.52 6.74 -10.45
CA LYS A 7 10.36 7.12 -9.31
C LYS A 7 9.55 7.07 -8.00
N MET A 8 8.35 7.59 -8.02
CA MET A 8 7.49 7.57 -6.83
C MET A 8 7.21 6.14 -6.39
N ARG A 9 6.88 5.27 -7.35
CA ARG A 9 6.59 3.87 -7.03
C ARG A 9 7.79 3.17 -6.42
N ALA A 10 8.97 3.37 -7.01
CA ALA A 10 10.19 2.76 -6.48
C ALA A 10 10.52 3.29 -5.08
N GLU A 11 10.34 4.59 -4.87
CA GLU A 11 10.59 5.20 -3.56
C GLU A 11 9.67 4.64 -2.49
N VAL A 12 8.39 4.46 -2.80
CA VAL A 12 7.43 3.90 -1.85
C VAL A 12 7.84 2.51 -1.42
N VAL A 13 8.23 1.65 -2.36
CA VAL A 13 8.67 0.30 -2.04
C VAL A 13 9.92 0.34 -1.17
N ALA A 14 10.89 1.19 -1.55
CA ALA A 14 12.14 1.32 -0.80
C ALA A 14 11.89 1.76 0.64
N LEU A 15 10.97 2.71 0.85
CA LEU A 15 10.65 3.19 2.19
C LEU A 15 10.04 2.08 3.05
N ILE A 16 9.14 1.29 2.48
CA ILE A 16 8.52 0.20 3.23
C ILE A 16 9.58 -0.85 3.61
N LEU A 17 10.45 -1.19 2.66
CA LEU A 17 11.53 -2.15 2.93
C LEU A 17 12.52 -1.62 3.96
N ASP A 18 12.65 -0.30 4.05
CA ASP A 18 13.53 0.36 5.01
C ASP A 18 12.84 0.61 6.35
N SER A 19 11.75 -0.08 6.60
CA SER A 19 10.97 0.00 7.84
C SER A 19 10.37 1.38 8.09
N LYS A 20 9.98 2.06 7.01
CA LYS A 20 9.38 3.40 7.09
C LYS A 20 8.01 3.41 6.39
N PRO A 21 7.07 2.57 6.83
CA PRO A 21 5.78 2.50 6.15
C PRO A 21 4.96 3.79 6.27
N GLU A 22 5.10 4.53 7.37
CA GLU A 22 4.38 5.79 7.54
C GLU A 22 4.83 6.82 6.50
N GLU A 23 6.13 6.88 6.23
CA GLU A 23 6.64 7.79 5.21
C GLU A 23 6.16 7.37 3.83
N ALA A 24 6.13 6.07 3.56
CA ALA A 24 5.62 5.56 2.29
C ALA A 24 4.16 5.96 2.08
N ILE A 25 3.34 5.83 3.11
CA ILE A 25 1.94 6.23 3.07
C ILE A 25 1.82 7.73 2.79
N ARG A 26 2.71 8.52 3.38
CA ARG A 26 2.71 9.97 3.16
C ARG A 26 3.02 10.31 1.70
N VAL A 27 4.01 9.65 1.12
CA VAL A 27 4.37 9.85 -0.29
C VAL A 27 3.19 9.48 -1.18
N LEU A 28 2.59 8.32 -0.94
CA LEU A 28 1.42 7.86 -1.70
C LEU A 28 0.26 8.84 -1.61
N SER A 29 -0.04 9.28 -0.40
CA SER A 29 -1.19 10.15 -0.18
C SER A 29 -1.00 11.50 -0.84
N ARG A 30 0.22 12.03 -0.82
CA ARG A 30 0.52 13.28 -1.52
C ARG A 30 0.42 13.12 -3.03
N TRP A 31 0.93 12.01 -3.55
CA TRP A 31 0.88 11.77 -4.99
C TRP A 31 -0.55 11.72 -5.50
N TYR A 32 -1.42 11.02 -4.78
CA TYR A 32 -2.82 10.88 -5.19
C TYR A 32 -3.73 11.98 -4.64
N ARG A 33 -3.19 12.89 -3.84
CA ARG A 33 -3.92 14.04 -3.27
C ARG A 33 -5.11 13.60 -2.44
N ILE A 34 -4.86 12.68 -1.52
CA ILE A 34 -5.89 12.19 -0.60
C ILE A 34 -5.35 12.23 0.82
N SER A 35 -6.26 12.12 1.77
CA SER A 35 -5.89 12.05 3.18
C SER A 35 -5.16 10.75 3.45
N GLU A 36 -4.21 10.77 4.38
CA GLU A 36 -3.47 9.58 4.76
C GLU A 36 -4.37 8.63 5.53
N PRO A 37 -4.32 7.33 5.21
CA PRO A 37 -4.94 6.34 6.09
C PRO A 37 -4.06 6.14 7.32
N ARG A 38 -4.66 5.66 8.39
CA ARG A 38 -3.89 5.28 9.57
C ARG A 38 -3.31 3.89 9.36
N LEU A 39 -2.16 3.64 9.97
CA LEU A 39 -1.54 2.33 10.00
C LEU A 39 -1.60 1.79 11.42
N GLY A 40 -1.96 0.54 11.58
CA GLY A 40 -1.99 -0.08 12.89
C GLY A 40 -1.72 -1.57 12.81
N VAL A 41 -1.51 -2.16 13.97
CA VAL A 41 -1.33 -3.60 14.13
C VAL A 41 -2.39 -4.06 15.10
N GLY A 42 -3.07 -5.16 14.78
CA GLY A 42 -4.08 -5.65 15.69
C GLY A 42 -4.86 -6.82 15.14
N VAL A 43 -5.82 -7.25 15.94
CA VAL A 43 -6.70 -8.35 15.59
C VAL A 43 -7.95 -7.78 14.96
N PHE A 44 -8.37 -8.39 13.87
CA PHE A 44 -9.60 -8.00 13.19
C PHE A 44 -10.74 -8.86 13.70
N GLU A 45 -11.83 -8.26 14.03
CA GLU A 45 -12.97 -9.05 14.47
C GLU A 45 -13.53 -9.89 13.32
N GLY A 46 -13.61 -11.18 13.56
CA GLY A 46 -14.37 -12.10 12.73
C GLY A 46 -13.77 -12.55 11.41
N LYS A 47 -12.61 -12.06 10.98
CA LYS A 47 -12.12 -12.39 9.65
C LYS A 47 -10.61 -12.43 9.54
N THR A 48 -9.96 -13.02 10.51
CA THR A 48 -8.52 -12.81 10.61
C THR A 48 -7.65 -13.96 10.23
N LYS A 49 -8.20 -15.15 10.12
CA LYS A 49 -7.35 -16.30 9.80
C LYS A 49 -6.83 -16.19 8.38
N GLY A 50 -5.52 -16.25 8.24
CA GLY A 50 -4.87 -16.27 6.94
C GLY A 50 -4.81 -14.92 6.23
N VAL A 51 -5.18 -13.85 6.89
CA VAL A 51 -5.17 -12.51 6.29
C VAL A 51 -4.01 -11.72 6.86
N ALA A 52 -3.17 -11.17 5.98
CA ALA A 52 -2.00 -10.39 6.41
C ALA A 52 -2.39 -9.00 6.90
N ALA A 53 -3.38 -8.40 6.25
CA ALA A 53 -3.86 -7.07 6.61
C ALA A 53 -5.25 -6.86 6.05
N VAL A 54 -5.95 -5.87 6.60
CA VAL A 54 -7.25 -5.44 6.06
C VAL A 54 -7.28 -3.92 6.03
N TYR A 55 -8.10 -3.38 5.13
CA TYR A 55 -8.40 -1.97 5.13
C TYR A 55 -9.82 -1.76 5.64
N SER A 56 -9.98 -0.84 6.58
CA SER A 56 -11.29 -0.45 7.11
C SER A 56 -11.69 0.88 6.50
N PRO A 57 -12.68 0.91 5.60
CA PRO A 57 -13.15 2.18 5.02
C PRO A 57 -13.77 3.09 6.09
N ARG A 58 -14.44 2.50 7.06
CA ARG A 58 -15.07 3.25 8.12
C ARG A 58 -14.06 4.00 8.98
N ARG A 59 -12.95 3.35 9.31
CA ARG A 59 -11.92 3.92 10.15
C ARG A 59 -10.80 4.57 9.35
N LYS A 60 -10.80 4.37 8.04
CA LYS A 60 -9.73 4.82 7.15
C LYS A 60 -8.39 4.36 7.68
N GLU A 61 -8.32 3.07 7.94
CA GLU A 61 -7.16 2.49 8.60
C GLU A 61 -6.75 1.18 7.91
N ILE A 62 -5.45 1.04 7.70
CA ILE A 62 -4.84 -0.21 7.28
C ILE A 62 -4.38 -0.91 8.55
N LEU A 63 -4.91 -2.10 8.80
CA LEU A 63 -4.61 -2.84 10.02
C LEU A 63 -3.90 -4.13 9.65
N ALA A 64 -2.64 -4.23 10.04
CA ALA A 64 -1.82 -5.41 9.77
C ALA A 64 -2.01 -6.43 10.89
N ALA A 65 -1.98 -7.73 10.53
CA ALA A 65 -2.15 -8.79 11.50
C ALA A 65 -1.00 -8.84 12.50
N ASN A 66 0.21 -8.50 12.04
CA ASN A 66 1.36 -8.37 12.93
C ASN A 66 2.29 -7.32 12.37
N ARG A 67 3.31 -6.96 13.16
CA ARG A 67 4.21 -5.86 12.83
C ARG A 67 5.01 -6.10 11.56
N GLU A 68 5.35 -7.35 11.29
CA GLU A 68 6.15 -7.68 10.11
C GLU A 68 5.44 -7.33 8.80
N PHE A 69 4.12 -7.43 8.77
CA PHE A 69 3.38 -7.09 7.57
C PHE A 69 3.39 -5.60 7.26
N LEU A 70 3.72 -4.75 8.24
CA LEU A 70 3.91 -3.31 7.97
C LEU A 70 5.12 -3.05 7.09
N TYR A 71 6.04 -4.01 7.02
CA TYR A 71 7.27 -3.87 6.25
C TYR A 71 7.23 -4.66 4.95
N ASP A 72 6.05 -5.11 4.57
CA ASP A 72 5.84 -5.86 3.33
C ASP A 72 5.20 -4.93 2.29
N PRO A 73 5.95 -4.54 1.25
CA PRO A 73 5.42 -3.61 0.26
C PRO A 73 4.15 -4.08 -0.42
N PHE A 74 4.07 -5.37 -0.74
CA PHE A 74 2.88 -5.89 -1.39
C PHE A 74 1.65 -5.69 -0.51
N VAL A 75 1.77 -6.03 0.77
CA VAL A 75 0.65 -5.95 1.70
C VAL A 75 0.19 -4.50 1.88
N ILE A 76 1.12 -3.61 2.17
CA ILE A 76 0.77 -2.21 2.46
C ILE A 76 0.19 -1.51 1.23
N ILE A 77 0.82 -1.70 0.07
CA ILE A 77 0.35 -1.05 -1.16
C ILE A 77 -1.00 -1.60 -1.61
N HIS A 78 -1.20 -2.92 -1.44
CA HIS A 78 -2.48 -3.54 -1.72
C HIS A 78 -3.60 -2.88 -0.89
N GLU A 79 -3.38 -2.72 0.41
CA GLU A 79 -4.40 -2.12 1.27
C GLU A 79 -4.55 -0.63 0.99
N PHE A 80 -3.47 0.06 0.64
CA PHE A 80 -3.57 1.46 0.25
C PHE A 80 -4.47 1.62 -0.98
N TYR A 81 -4.44 0.68 -1.90
CA TYR A 81 -5.33 0.72 -3.06
C TYR A 81 -6.80 0.78 -2.64
N HIS A 82 -7.18 -0.02 -1.65
CA HIS A 82 -8.55 0.00 -1.16
C HIS A 82 -8.91 1.34 -0.53
N HIS A 83 -7.95 1.94 0.18
CA HIS A 83 -8.16 3.28 0.74
C HIS A 83 -8.36 4.31 -0.38
N LEU A 84 -7.49 4.28 -1.37
CA LEU A 84 -7.55 5.19 -2.51
C LEU A 84 -8.90 5.12 -3.21
N ARG A 85 -9.38 3.92 -3.47
CA ARG A 85 -10.66 3.73 -4.15
C ARG A 85 -11.82 4.19 -3.28
N SER A 86 -11.77 3.93 -1.98
CA SER A 86 -12.81 4.33 -1.05
C SER A 86 -12.96 5.84 -0.95
N VAL A 87 -11.83 6.56 -0.79
CA VAL A 87 -11.90 8.00 -0.60
C VAL A 87 -12.12 8.77 -1.89
N SER A 88 -11.95 8.11 -3.04
CA SER A 88 -12.22 8.73 -4.34
C SER A 88 -13.72 8.72 -4.69
N GLY A 89 -14.58 8.32 -3.78
CA GLY A 89 -16.02 8.29 -4.02
C GLY A 89 -16.50 7.05 -4.76
N LYS A 90 -15.63 6.08 -4.94
CA LYS A 90 -15.95 4.80 -5.57
C LYS A 90 -16.01 3.73 -4.48
N HIS A 91 -16.40 2.53 -4.84
CA HIS A 91 -16.27 1.42 -3.92
C HIS A 91 -14.79 1.06 -3.75
N ARG A 92 -14.49 0.18 -2.81
CA ARG A 92 -13.11 -0.15 -2.43
C ARG A 92 -12.28 -0.85 -3.52
N GLY A 93 -12.86 -1.11 -4.68
CA GLY A 93 -12.17 -1.85 -5.73
C GLY A 93 -12.14 -3.34 -5.45
N THR A 94 -11.53 -4.09 -6.35
CA THR A 94 -11.46 -5.55 -6.23
C THR A 94 -10.09 -5.97 -5.71
N GLU A 95 -10.02 -7.19 -5.17
CA GLU A 95 -8.76 -7.75 -4.72
C GLU A 95 -7.78 -7.92 -5.88
N LYS A 96 -8.29 -8.34 -7.03
CA LYS A 96 -7.47 -8.51 -8.23
C LYS A 96 -6.83 -7.20 -8.67
N GLN A 97 -7.59 -6.12 -8.62
CA GLN A 97 -7.08 -4.80 -8.98
C GLN A 97 -6.06 -4.30 -7.96
N ALA A 98 -6.30 -4.59 -6.68
CA ALA A 98 -5.35 -4.23 -5.63
C ALA A 98 -4.03 -4.97 -5.79
N ASP A 99 -4.09 -6.26 -6.14
CA ASP A 99 -2.88 -7.03 -6.42
C ASP A 99 -2.09 -6.43 -7.56
N ARG A 100 -2.78 -6.10 -8.66
CA ARG A 100 -2.13 -5.51 -9.82
C ARG A 100 -1.47 -4.18 -9.47
N PHE A 101 -2.18 -3.36 -8.72
CA PHE A 101 -1.66 -2.06 -8.29
C PHE A 101 -0.36 -2.24 -7.52
N ALA A 102 -0.34 -3.16 -6.54
CA ALA A 102 0.85 -3.42 -5.74
C ALA A 102 2.00 -3.96 -6.59
N LEU A 103 1.70 -4.87 -7.51
CA LEU A 103 2.74 -5.47 -8.36
C LEU A 103 3.38 -4.44 -9.28
N GLU A 104 2.65 -3.43 -9.72
CA GLU A 104 3.23 -2.36 -10.54
C GLU A 104 4.27 -1.57 -9.77
N PHE A 105 4.03 -1.34 -8.47
CA PHE A 105 5.00 -0.66 -7.62
C PHE A 105 6.27 -1.51 -7.46
N ILE A 106 6.08 -2.79 -7.21
CA ILE A 106 7.21 -3.71 -7.02
C ILE A 106 8.03 -3.81 -8.30
N ALA A 107 7.37 -3.84 -9.47
CA ALA A 107 8.07 -3.88 -10.74
C ALA A 107 8.93 -2.63 -10.94
N ALA A 108 8.40 -1.45 -10.60
CA ALA A 108 9.17 -0.21 -10.70
C ALA A 108 10.39 -0.22 -9.80
N TYR A 109 10.25 -0.75 -8.59
CA TYR A 109 11.36 -0.87 -7.66
C TYR A 109 12.44 -1.80 -8.21
N ARG A 110 12.05 -2.94 -8.76
CA ARG A 110 13.00 -3.89 -9.34
C ARG A 110 13.81 -3.27 -10.48
N LEU A 111 13.15 -2.51 -11.33
CA LEU A 111 13.84 -1.81 -12.40
C LEU A 111 14.90 -0.86 -11.86
N THR A 112 14.56 -0.14 -10.79
CA THR A 112 15.47 0.83 -10.18
C THR A 112 16.67 0.14 -9.54
N VAL A 113 16.42 -0.94 -8.80
CA VAL A 113 17.47 -1.64 -8.05
C VAL A 113 18.37 -2.46 -8.97
N LEU A 114 17.77 -3.12 -9.96
CA LEU A 114 18.52 -4.01 -10.85
C LEU A 114 19.11 -3.27 -12.05
N GLY A 115 18.74 -2.01 -12.22
CA GLY A 115 19.24 -1.18 -13.31
C GLY A 115 18.49 -1.36 -14.58
N THR A 116 18.64 -2.49 -15.21
CA THR A 116 17.90 -2.79 -16.43
C THR A 116 17.21 -4.11 -16.29
N VAL A 117 16.29 -4.31 -17.14
CA VAL A 117 15.52 -5.55 -17.20
C VAL A 117 16.15 -6.47 -18.21
#